data_700cfdc7bbbc2ec46014522b679aa0ba
#
_entry.id   700cfdc7bbbc2ec46014522b679aa0ba
#
_cell.length_a   1.000
_cell.length_b   1.000
_cell.length_c   1.000
_cell.angle_alpha   90.00
_cell.angle_beta   90.00
_cell.angle_gamma   90.00
#
_symmetry.space_group_name_H-M   'P 1'
#
loop_
_entity.id
_entity.type
_entity.pdbx_description
1 polymer ?
#
loop_
_entity_poly.entity_id
_entity_poly.type
_entity_poly.pdbx_seq_one_letter_code
_entity_poly.pdbx_strand_id
1 'polypeptide(L)'
;MSSAKFYGTGRRKKSIARVYLVPGTGNITINKRSIDEYFGLETLKVVVRQPLVATETLDKFDVLVNVHGGGYTGQAGAIRHGISRALLQADGEYRPVLKKAGFLTRDPRMKERKKYGLKAARRAPQFSKR
;
A
#
# COMPACT_ATOMS: atom_id res chain seq x y z
N MET A 1 -26.75 -8.20 11.79
CA MET A 1 -25.49 -8.09 12.39
C MET A 1 -24.49 -7.37 11.51
N SER A 2 -23.82 -6.44 12.05
CA SER A 2 -22.88 -5.68 11.27
C SER A 2 -21.54 -6.40 11.17
N SER A 3 -20.88 -6.18 10.09
CA SER A 3 -19.53 -6.68 9.89
C SER A 3 -18.54 -5.65 10.40
N ALA A 4 -17.50 -6.11 11.04
CA ALA A 4 -16.40 -5.23 11.38
C ALA A 4 -15.74 -4.74 10.10
N LYS A 5 -15.42 -3.46 10.07
CA LYS A 5 -14.76 -2.86 8.93
C LYS A 5 -13.54 -2.10 9.44
N PHE A 6 -12.37 -2.44 8.93
CA PHE A 6 -11.13 -1.82 9.34
C PHE A 6 -10.59 -0.99 8.18
N TYR A 7 -10.04 0.16 8.50
CA TYR A 7 -9.68 1.13 7.50
C TYR A 7 -8.21 1.51 7.60
N GLY A 8 -7.55 1.67 6.46
CA GLY A 8 -6.20 2.19 6.40
C GLY A 8 -5.99 2.99 5.14
N THR A 9 -5.24 4.08 5.25
CA THR A 9 -4.85 4.88 4.10
C THR A 9 -3.40 4.63 3.80
N GLY A 10 -3.08 4.33 2.55
CA GLY A 10 -1.72 4.13 2.12
C GLY A 10 -1.32 5.19 1.10
N ARG A 11 -0.03 5.51 1.09
CA ARG A 11 0.49 6.49 0.16
C ARG A 11 1.84 6.04 -0.36
N ARG A 12 2.07 6.31 -1.63
CA ARG A 12 3.38 6.11 -2.22
C ARG A 12 3.52 7.04 -3.41
N LYS A 13 4.53 7.93 -3.35
CA LYS A 13 4.70 8.97 -4.36
C LYS A 13 3.41 9.77 -4.48
N LYS A 14 2.80 9.80 -5.65
CA LYS A 14 1.57 10.55 -5.85
C LYS A 14 0.32 9.70 -5.70
N SER A 15 0.47 8.43 -5.36
CA SER A 15 -0.66 7.52 -5.25
C SER A 15 -1.23 7.55 -3.83
N ILE A 16 -2.55 7.55 -3.73
CA ILE A 16 -3.26 7.51 -2.46
C ILE A 16 -4.27 6.37 -2.53
N ALA A 17 -4.21 5.47 -1.56
CA ALA A 17 -5.12 4.33 -1.49
C ALA A 17 -5.91 4.36 -0.21
N ARG A 18 -7.22 4.22 -0.32
CA ARG A 18 -8.10 4.03 0.83
C ARG A 18 -8.52 2.57 0.84
N VAL A 19 -8.19 1.90 1.93
CA VAL A 19 -8.35 0.46 2.02
C VAL A 19 -9.30 0.13 3.16
N TYR A 20 -10.26 -0.74 2.87
CA TYR A 20 -11.17 -1.30 3.86
C TYR A 20 -11.00 -2.81 3.91
N LEU A 21 -10.90 -3.35 5.09
CA LEU A 21 -10.91 -4.80 5.32
C LEU A 21 -12.23 -5.18 5.96
N VAL A 22 -12.88 -6.18 5.38
CA VAL A 22 -14.10 -6.74 5.97
C VAL A 22 -13.90 -8.24 6.06
N PRO A 23 -14.59 -8.93 7.00
CA PRO A 23 -14.48 -10.38 7.04
C PRO A 23 -14.88 -10.98 5.69
N GLY A 24 -14.12 -11.93 5.21
CA GLY A 24 -14.38 -12.50 3.90
C GLY A 24 -13.47 -13.67 3.61
N THR A 25 -13.24 -13.92 2.34
CA THR A 25 -12.55 -15.12 1.88
C THR A 25 -11.31 -14.84 1.04
N GLY A 26 -10.95 -13.57 0.86
CA GLY A 26 -9.74 -13.23 0.14
C GLY A 26 -9.95 -12.48 -1.17
N ASN A 27 -11.16 -12.00 -1.40
CA ASN A 27 -11.41 -11.22 -2.62
C ASN A 27 -10.87 -9.81 -2.46
N ILE A 28 -10.12 -9.35 -3.46
CA ILE A 28 -9.56 -8.00 -3.46
C ILE A 28 -10.18 -7.24 -4.62
N THR A 29 -10.86 -6.15 -4.30
CA THR A 29 -11.52 -5.30 -5.29
C THR A 29 -10.88 -3.92 -5.27
N ILE A 30 -10.42 -3.46 -6.42
CA ILE A 30 -9.72 -2.19 -6.56
C ILE A 30 -10.51 -1.34 -7.55
N ASN A 31 -11.01 -0.20 -7.06
CA ASN A 31 -11.81 0.71 -7.88
C ASN A 31 -12.95 -0.03 -8.57
N LYS A 32 -13.63 -0.91 -7.81
CA LYS A 32 -14.77 -1.68 -8.26
C LYS A 32 -14.44 -2.78 -9.26
N ARG A 33 -13.15 -3.11 -9.41
CA ARG A 33 -12.72 -4.20 -10.29
C ARG A 33 -11.94 -5.22 -9.47
N SER A 34 -11.98 -6.48 -9.91
CA SER A 34 -11.14 -7.47 -9.24
C SER A 34 -9.67 -7.11 -9.44
N ILE A 35 -8.83 -7.58 -8.52
CA ILE A 35 -7.40 -7.32 -8.64
C ILE A 35 -6.82 -7.85 -9.95
N ASP A 36 -7.37 -8.95 -10.46
CA ASP A 36 -6.90 -9.52 -11.71
C ASP A 36 -7.25 -8.64 -12.91
N GLU A 37 -8.37 -7.94 -12.84
CA GLU A 37 -8.75 -7.00 -13.89
C GLU A 37 -7.99 -5.69 -13.78
N TYR A 38 -7.71 -5.26 -12.55
CA TYR A 38 -7.10 -3.95 -12.34
C TYR A 38 -5.61 -3.93 -12.67
N PHE A 39 -4.87 -4.94 -12.21
CA PHE A 39 -3.44 -5.03 -12.47
C PHE A 39 -3.15 -6.12 -13.50
N GLY A 40 -2.50 -5.73 -14.60
CA GLY A 40 -2.11 -6.71 -15.60
C GLY A 40 -0.84 -7.47 -15.27
N LEU A 41 -0.02 -6.96 -14.33
CA LEU A 41 1.25 -7.59 -13.99
C LEU A 41 1.11 -8.38 -12.70
N GLU A 42 1.54 -9.65 -12.74
CA GLU A 42 1.50 -10.49 -11.56
C GLU A 42 2.34 -9.95 -10.41
N THR A 43 3.48 -9.30 -10.73
CA THR A 43 4.34 -8.76 -9.69
C THR A 43 3.61 -7.70 -8.85
N LEU A 44 2.74 -6.91 -9.45
CA LEU A 44 1.99 -5.91 -8.70
C LEU A 44 0.93 -6.55 -7.81
N LYS A 45 0.32 -7.64 -8.26
CA LYS A 45 -0.64 -8.37 -7.43
C LYS A 45 0.04 -8.96 -6.21
N VAL A 46 1.27 -9.47 -6.39
CA VAL A 46 2.05 -9.99 -5.26
C VAL A 46 2.32 -8.89 -4.24
N VAL A 47 2.71 -7.71 -4.71
CA VAL A 47 2.98 -6.58 -3.82
C VAL A 47 1.76 -6.27 -2.96
N VAL A 48 0.58 -6.21 -3.57
CA VAL A 48 -0.66 -5.92 -2.86
C VAL A 48 -0.95 -6.96 -1.78
N ARG A 49 -0.70 -8.23 -2.08
CA ARG A 49 -1.02 -9.33 -1.16
C ARG A 49 0.02 -9.55 -0.07
N GLN A 50 1.20 -8.94 -0.17
CA GLN A 50 2.29 -9.21 0.77
C GLN A 50 1.89 -9.04 2.24
N PRO A 51 1.21 -7.97 2.66
CA PRO A 51 0.85 -7.85 4.08
C PRO A 51 -0.10 -8.95 4.53
N LEU A 52 -1.01 -9.35 3.66
CA LEU A 52 -1.97 -10.42 4.00
C LEU A 52 -1.28 -11.76 4.13
N VAL A 53 -0.33 -12.02 3.26
CA VAL A 53 0.45 -13.25 3.33
C VAL A 53 1.31 -13.26 4.59
N ALA A 54 1.97 -12.13 4.89
CA ALA A 54 2.85 -12.04 6.05
C ALA A 54 2.11 -12.26 7.36
N THR A 55 0.85 -11.84 7.45
CA THR A 55 0.04 -12.00 8.65
C THR A 55 -0.85 -13.22 8.62
N GLU A 56 -0.76 -14.01 7.53
CA GLU A 56 -1.56 -15.22 7.36
C GLU A 56 -3.07 -14.94 7.41
N THR A 57 -3.46 -13.83 6.78
CA THR A 57 -4.86 -13.42 6.77
C THR A 57 -5.45 -13.36 5.36
N LEU A 58 -4.74 -13.92 4.38
CA LEU A 58 -5.15 -13.81 2.99
C LEU A 58 -6.57 -14.32 2.75
N ASP A 59 -6.98 -15.35 3.47
CA ASP A 59 -8.29 -15.94 3.33
C ASP A 59 -9.28 -15.52 4.42
N LYS A 60 -8.93 -14.52 5.21
CA LYS A 60 -9.79 -14.08 6.31
C LYS A 60 -10.51 -12.76 6.03
N PHE A 61 -10.02 -12.00 5.10
CA PHE A 61 -10.59 -10.68 4.79
C PHE A 61 -10.84 -10.54 3.31
N ASP A 62 -11.89 -9.82 2.98
CA ASP A 62 -12.04 -9.21 1.67
C ASP A 62 -11.49 -7.79 1.76
N VAL A 63 -10.89 -7.32 0.69
CA VAL A 63 -10.24 -6.02 0.66
C VAL A 63 -10.94 -5.16 -0.37
N LEU A 64 -11.38 -3.99 0.06
CA LEU A 64 -12.01 -3.00 -0.81
C LEU A 64 -11.10 -1.78 -0.88
N VAL A 65 -10.72 -1.40 -2.09
CA VAL A 65 -9.74 -0.34 -2.29
C VAL A 65 -10.27 0.71 -3.24
N ASN A 66 -10.10 1.97 -2.86
CA ASN A 66 -10.19 3.10 -3.77
C ASN A 66 -8.80 3.72 -3.87
N VAL A 67 -8.23 3.73 -5.07
CA VAL A 67 -6.89 4.24 -5.27
C VAL A 67 -6.88 5.18 -6.47
N HIS A 68 -6.08 6.23 -6.39
CA HIS A 68 -5.91 7.14 -7.51
C HIS A 68 -4.55 7.82 -7.45
N GLY A 69 -4.19 8.42 -8.56
CA GLY A 69 -2.93 9.14 -8.68
C GLY A 69 -1.76 8.22 -9.01
N GLY A 70 -0.76 8.75 -9.67
CA GLY A 70 0.44 8.03 -10.03
C GLY A 70 0.21 6.89 -10.99
N GLY A 71 1.20 6.05 -11.15
CA GLY A 71 1.11 4.87 -12.00
C GLY A 71 0.80 3.62 -11.21
N TYR A 72 0.62 2.52 -11.93
CA TYR A 72 0.23 1.27 -11.29
C TYR A 72 1.23 0.78 -10.25
N THR A 73 2.53 0.98 -10.48
CA THR A 73 3.54 0.55 -9.51
C THR A 73 3.39 1.30 -8.20
N GLY A 74 3.21 2.63 -8.28
CA GLY A 74 2.99 3.44 -7.09
C GLY A 74 1.68 3.09 -6.40
N GLN A 75 0.64 2.79 -7.19
CA GLN A 75 -0.65 2.41 -6.64
C GLN A 75 -0.56 1.10 -5.86
N ALA A 76 0.15 0.10 -6.40
CA ALA A 76 0.32 -1.16 -5.70
C ALA A 76 1.02 -0.95 -4.36
N GLY A 77 2.06 -0.12 -4.33
CA GLY A 77 2.76 0.21 -3.09
C GLY A 77 1.87 0.94 -2.10
N ALA A 78 1.05 1.88 -2.58
CA ALA A 78 0.11 2.60 -1.73
C ALA A 78 -0.93 1.65 -1.14
N ILE A 79 -1.44 0.72 -1.95
CA ILE A 79 -2.41 -0.27 -1.48
C ILE A 79 -1.79 -1.16 -0.41
N ARG A 80 -0.56 -1.63 -0.64
CA ARG A 80 0.15 -2.46 0.35
C ARG A 80 0.26 -1.72 1.68
N HIS A 81 0.63 -0.46 1.65
CA HIS A 81 0.74 0.35 2.85
C HIS A 81 -0.62 0.51 3.53
N GLY A 82 -1.67 0.75 2.76
CA GLY A 82 -3.01 0.89 3.30
C GLY A 82 -3.54 -0.40 3.93
N ILE A 83 -3.30 -1.55 3.28
CA ILE A 83 -3.69 -2.84 3.84
C ILE A 83 -2.99 -3.07 5.17
N SER A 84 -1.69 -2.77 5.23
CA SER A 84 -0.93 -2.96 6.46
C SER A 84 -1.50 -2.12 7.60
N ARG A 85 -1.85 -0.89 7.32
CA ARG A 85 -2.43 -0.03 8.35
C ARG A 85 -3.82 -0.49 8.77
N ALA A 86 -4.61 -0.99 7.83
CA ALA A 86 -5.93 -1.52 8.16
C ALA A 86 -5.80 -2.78 9.01
N LEU A 87 -4.81 -3.62 8.74
CA LEU A 87 -4.56 -4.82 9.55
C LEU A 87 -4.23 -4.45 11.00
N LEU A 88 -3.50 -3.35 11.20
CA LEU A 88 -3.21 -2.90 12.56
C LEU A 88 -4.48 -2.51 13.31
N GLN A 89 -5.47 -1.98 12.61
CA GLN A 89 -6.75 -1.68 13.25
C GLN A 89 -7.49 -2.96 13.63
N ALA A 90 -7.35 -3.99 12.79
CA ALA A 90 -8.00 -5.26 13.06
C ALA A 90 -7.36 -5.95 14.26
N ASP A 91 -6.03 -5.91 14.36
CA ASP A 91 -5.31 -6.55 15.45
C ASP A 91 -3.92 -5.94 15.54
N GLY A 92 -3.65 -5.25 16.64
CA GLY A 92 -2.35 -4.63 16.85
C GLY A 92 -1.20 -5.62 16.94
N GLU A 93 -1.49 -6.90 17.13
CA GLU A 93 -0.45 -7.92 17.22
C GLU A 93 0.22 -8.19 15.88
N TYR A 94 -0.35 -7.71 14.79
CA TYR A 94 0.30 -7.80 13.49
C TYR A 94 1.47 -6.82 13.33
N ARG A 95 1.60 -5.86 14.25
CA ARG A 95 2.60 -4.80 14.10
C ARG A 95 4.03 -5.33 13.96
N PRO A 96 4.51 -6.27 14.79
CA PRO A 96 5.89 -6.71 14.64
C PRO A 96 6.18 -7.33 13.27
N VAL A 97 5.25 -8.10 12.75
CA VAL A 97 5.42 -8.75 11.45
C VAL A 97 5.46 -7.71 10.35
N LEU A 98 4.52 -6.78 10.36
CA LEU A 98 4.41 -5.77 9.32
C LEU A 98 5.57 -4.78 9.37
N LYS A 99 6.00 -4.43 10.57
CA LYS A 99 7.13 -3.51 10.73
C LYS A 99 8.43 -4.16 10.26
N LYS A 100 8.63 -5.41 10.60
CA LYS A 100 9.84 -6.12 10.18
C LYS A 100 9.91 -6.24 8.67
N ALA A 101 8.78 -6.44 8.02
CA ALA A 101 8.74 -6.53 6.56
C ALA A 101 8.86 -5.18 5.87
N GLY A 102 8.77 -4.07 6.61
CA GLY A 102 8.89 -2.74 6.06
C GLY A 102 7.60 -2.19 5.47
N PHE A 103 6.46 -2.82 5.72
CA PHE A 103 5.21 -2.44 5.09
C PHE A 103 4.53 -1.25 5.75
N LEU A 104 4.98 -0.86 6.94
CA LEU A 104 4.38 0.25 7.66
C LEU A 104 5.06 1.59 7.40
N THR A 105 6.21 1.57 6.75
CA THR A 105 6.99 2.77 6.53
C THR A 105 6.70 3.36 5.16
N ARG A 106 6.39 4.64 5.14
CA ARG A 106 6.23 5.36 3.88
C ARG A 106 7.60 5.57 3.25
N ASP A 107 7.68 5.45 1.93
CA ASP A 107 8.92 5.65 1.21
C ASP A 107 9.37 7.11 1.36
N PRO A 108 10.54 7.37 1.93
CA PRO A 108 11.01 8.73 2.17
C PRO A 108 11.69 9.37 0.97
N ARG A 109 11.85 8.66 -0.13
CA ARG A 109 12.65 9.18 -1.23
C ARG A 109 12.10 10.46 -1.84
N MET A 110 10.80 10.64 -1.83
CA MET A 110 10.23 11.88 -2.33
C MET A 110 10.70 13.08 -1.54
N LYS A 111 10.78 12.94 -0.24
CA LYS A 111 11.26 14.03 0.61
C LYS A 111 12.71 14.36 0.32
N GLU A 112 13.51 13.36 0.10
CA GLU A 112 14.93 13.56 -0.15
C GLU A 112 15.15 14.32 -1.43
N ARG A 113 14.40 13.99 -2.45
CA ARG A 113 14.57 14.67 -3.73
C ARG A 113 14.19 16.13 -3.68
N LYS A 114 13.24 16.48 -2.86
CA LYS A 114 12.84 17.88 -2.73
C LYS A 114 13.90 18.74 -2.05
N LYS A 115 14.70 18.14 -1.23
CA LYS A 115 15.73 18.90 -0.51
C LYS A 115 16.86 19.35 -1.37
N TYR A 116 17.00 18.78 -2.54
CA TYR A 116 18.16 19.06 -3.34
C TYR A 116 17.85 20.01 -4.44
N GLY A 117 17.22 20.81 -4.19
CA GLY A 117 17.08 21.76 -5.20
C GLY A 117 18.34 22.35 -5.66
N LEU A 118 18.99 20.77 -4.85
CA LEU A 118 19.65 20.91 -4.74
C LEU A 118 20.28 20.82 -4.65
N LYS A 119 20.35 20.66 -4.74
CA LYS A 119 21.01 20.61 -4.47
C LYS A 119 21.29 20.38 -4.23
N ALA A 120 21.08 20.22 -4.59
CA ALA A 120 21.41 20.02 -4.28
C ALA A 120 21.63 19.53 -4.26
N ALA A 121 21.64 19.39 -4.77
CA ALA A 121 21.74 18.92 -4.60
C ALA A 121 22.01 18.49 -4.79
N ARG A 122 22.32 18.57 -5.18
CA ARG A 122 22.37 18.20 -5.15
C ARG A 122 22.61 18.54 -5.60
N ARG A 123 22.66 18.84 -5.97
CA ARG A 123 22.79 19.27 -6.24
C ARG A 123 22.88 19.39 -6.63
N ALA A 124 22.82 19.37 -6.99
CA ALA A 124 22.79 19.51 -7.24
C ALA A 124 22.72 19.20 -7.78
N PRO A 125 22.91 19.22 -8.21
CA PRO A 125 22.70 18.88 -8.62
C PRO A 125 22.49 18.26 -9.06
N GLN A 126 22.15 18.08 -9.62
CA GLN A 126 21.79 17.57 -9.73
C GLN A 126 21.37 17.00 -9.99
N PHE A 127 20.97 17.00 -10.46
CA PHE A 127 20.32 16.49 -10.45
C PHE A 127 19.90 16.01 -10.94
N SER A 128 19.85 16.17 -11.39
CA SER A 128 19.15 15.67 -11.54
C SER A 128 18.85 14.96 -11.69
N LYS A 129 18.66 14.81 -12.18
CA LYS A 129 18.16 14.07 -12.07
C LYS A 129 18.07 13.30 -11.60
N ARG A 130 17.90 13.07 -11.46
CA ARG A 130 17.58 12.58 -10.57
C ARG A 130 17.14 12.26 -10.28
#